data_048c48cfc7ed3a11c2096d3be14bbe20
#
_entry.id   048c48cfc7ed3a11c2096d3be14bbe20
#
_cell.length_a   1.000
_cell.length_b   1.000
_cell.length_c   1.000
_cell.angle_alpha   90.00
_cell.angle_beta   90.00
_cell.angle_gamma   90.00
#
_symmetry.space_group_name_H-M   'P 1'
#
loop_
_entity.id
_entity.type
_entity.pdbx_description
1 polymer ?
#
loop_
_entity_poly.entity_id
_entity_poly.type
_entity_poly.pdbx_seq_one_letter_code
_entity_poly.pdbx_strand_id
1 'polypeptide(L)'
;LPQGINSEVRERGNNFSQGQRQLLSFARTIIHKPSIMILDEATANIDTETERLIQDSLEKMMNIGTMLMVAHRLSTIMHADKIIVLSHGQIIEQGTHSELLENKGKYYNLYTLQYSKEQLKNEA
;
A
#
# COMPACT_ATOMS: atom_id res chain seq x y z
N LEU A 1 -8.16 -19.13 -1.71
CA LEU A 1 -9.51 -19.57 -1.33
C LEU A 1 -9.64 -21.08 -1.55
N PRO A 2 -10.21 -21.84 -0.58
CA PRO A 2 -10.24 -23.34 -0.65
C PRO A 2 -10.95 -23.88 -1.89
N GLN A 3 -11.94 -23.17 -2.42
CA GLN A 3 -12.73 -23.58 -3.58
C GLN A 3 -12.54 -22.66 -4.79
N GLY A 4 -11.49 -21.82 -4.78
CA GLY A 4 -11.23 -20.85 -5.83
C GLY A 4 -12.38 -19.87 -6.03
N ILE A 5 -12.78 -19.63 -7.29
CA ILE A 5 -13.89 -18.73 -7.63
C ILE A 5 -15.26 -19.18 -7.11
N ASN A 6 -15.40 -20.45 -6.76
CA ASN A 6 -16.64 -21.02 -6.23
C ASN A 6 -16.73 -20.97 -4.70
N SER A 7 -15.79 -20.30 -4.04
CA SER A 7 -15.85 -20.14 -2.59
C SER A 7 -17.04 -19.28 -2.17
N GLU A 8 -17.74 -19.71 -1.12
CA GLU A 8 -18.84 -18.96 -0.53
C GLU A 8 -18.34 -17.64 0.07
N VAL A 9 -19.06 -16.56 -0.20
CA VAL A 9 -18.83 -15.24 0.42
C VAL A 9 -19.96 -14.98 1.41
N ARG A 10 -19.63 -14.96 2.70
CA ARG A 10 -20.58 -14.61 3.77
C ARG A 10 -20.73 -13.10 3.86
N GLU A 11 -21.74 -12.66 4.60
CA GLU A 11 -22.04 -11.26 4.80
C GLU A 11 -20.77 -10.46 5.16
N ARG A 12 -20.49 -9.40 4.40
CA ARG A 12 -19.29 -8.56 4.50
C ARG A 12 -17.95 -9.32 4.40
N GLY A 13 -17.96 -10.51 3.84
CA GLY A 13 -16.75 -11.33 3.71
C GLY A 13 -16.16 -11.81 5.04
N ASN A 14 -16.99 -12.03 6.07
CA ASN A 14 -16.54 -12.42 7.41
C ASN A 14 -15.80 -13.75 7.46
N ASN A 15 -15.94 -14.61 6.44
CA ASN A 15 -15.23 -15.87 6.32
C ASN A 15 -13.84 -15.73 5.67
N PHE A 16 -13.45 -14.51 5.31
CA PHE A 16 -12.12 -14.21 4.77
C PHE A 16 -11.27 -13.43 5.77
N SER A 17 -9.94 -13.63 5.71
CA SER A 17 -9.01 -12.78 6.44
C SER A 17 -9.05 -11.35 5.91
N GLN A 18 -8.53 -10.39 6.69
CA GLN A 18 -8.44 -8.99 6.27
C GLN A 18 -7.64 -8.82 4.97
N GLY A 19 -6.53 -9.55 4.83
CA GLY A 19 -5.73 -9.54 3.60
C GLY A 19 -6.47 -10.13 2.41
N GLN A 20 -7.20 -11.23 2.60
CA GLN A 20 -8.03 -11.84 1.56
C GLN A 20 -9.15 -10.90 1.10
N ARG A 21 -9.81 -10.21 2.03
CA ARG A 21 -10.82 -9.19 1.69
C ARG A 21 -10.24 -8.05 0.86
N GLN A 22 -9.03 -7.61 1.18
CA GLN A 22 -8.33 -6.57 0.44
C GLN A 22 -7.98 -7.02 -0.97
N LEU A 23 -7.49 -8.24 -1.16
CA LEU A 23 -7.22 -8.83 -2.48
C LEU A 23 -8.50 -8.94 -3.34
N LEU A 24 -9.62 -9.32 -2.75
CA LEU A 24 -10.92 -9.35 -3.44
C LEU A 24 -11.37 -7.96 -3.88
N SER A 25 -11.17 -6.94 -3.05
CA SER A 25 -11.44 -5.54 -3.40
C SER A 25 -10.60 -5.08 -4.58
N PHE A 26 -9.33 -5.44 -4.63
CA PHE A 26 -8.44 -5.15 -5.76
C PHE A 26 -8.92 -5.83 -7.05
N ALA A 27 -9.28 -7.10 -6.98
CA ALA A 27 -9.82 -7.83 -8.12
C ALA A 27 -11.07 -7.16 -8.70
N ARG A 28 -11.99 -6.72 -7.86
CA ARG A 28 -13.18 -5.96 -8.27
C ARG A 28 -12.81 -4.65 -8.96
N THR A 29 -11.85 -3.92 -8.42
CA THR A 29 -11.38 -2.66 -8.99
C THR A 29 -10.77 -2.87 -10.37
N ILE A 30 -9.96 -3.90 -10.55
CA ILE A 30 -9.31 -4.23 -11.84
C ILE A 30 -10.36 -4.56 -12.91
N ILE A 31 -11.41 -5.30 -12.56
CA ILE A 31 -12.49 -5.66 -13.48
C ILE A 31 -13.21 -4.41 -14.02
N HIS A 32 -13.43 -3.41 -13.19
CA HIS A 32 -14.10 -2.18 -13.57
C HIS A 32 -13.24 -1.20 -14.36
N LYS A 33 -11.92 -1.39 -14.40
CA LYS A 33 -10.94 -0.54 -15.10
C LYS A 33 -11.18 0.97 -14.90
N PRO A 34 -11.18 1.48 -13.66
CA PRO A 34 -11.44 2.89 -13.40
C PRO A 34 -10.29 3.75 -13.91
N SER A 35 -10.60 5.01 -14.29
CA SER A 35 -9.57 5.98 -14.69
C SER A 35 -8.79 6.51 -13.49
N ILE A 36 -9.41 6.58 -12.32
CA ILE A 36 -8.81 7.02 -11.07
C ILE A 36 -9.13 6.00 -9.98
N MET A 37 -8.12 5.57 -9.26
CA MET A 37 -8.24 4.67 -8.12
C MET A 37 -7.75 5.37 -6.86
N ILE A 38 -8.51 5.23 -5.78
CA ILE A 38 -8.12 5.74 -4.46
C ILE A 38 -7.94 4.55 -3.53
N LEU A 39 -6.74 4.43 -2.99
CA LEU A 39 -6.40 3.39 -2.03
C LEU A 39 -6.04 4.04 -0.69
N ASP A 40 -6.81 3.73 0.33
CA ASP A 40 -6.49 4.05 1.71
C ASP A 40 -6.00 2.77 2.39
N GLU A 41 -4.70 2.70 2.61
CA GLU A 41 -4.05 1.50 3.15
C GLU A 41 -4.19 1.43 4.66
N ALA A 42 -4.88 0.39 5.15
CA ALA A 42 -4.95 0.02 6.56
C ALA A 42 -4.45 -1.43 6.71
N THR A 43 -3.13 -1.63 6.63
CA THR A 43 -2.49 -2.95 6.62
C THR A 43 -1.96 -3.41 7.97
N ALA A 44 -2.49 -2.92 9.08
CA ALA A 44 -2.15 -3.42 10.40
C ALA A 44 -2.59 -4.90 10.54
N ASN A 45 -1.70 -5.78 11.01
CA ASN A 45 -1.98 -7.18 11.34
C ASN A 45 -2.25 -8.13 10.14
N ILE A 46 -1.59 -7.90 9.01
CA ILE A 46 -1.59 -8.83 7.88
C ILE A 46 -0.31 -9.68 7.94
N ASP A 47 -0.43 -10.99 7.66
CA ASP A 47 0.72 -11.89 7.58
C ASP A 47 1.65 -11.54 6.40
N THR A 48 2.91 -11.92 6.49
CA THR A 48 3.95 -11.54 5.53
C THR A 48 3.66 -12.03 4.11
N GLU A 49 3.13 -13.24 3.98
CA GLU A 49 2.81 -13.82 2.67
C GLU A 49 1.67 -13.08 1.98
N THR A 50 0.59 -12.81 2.71
CA THR A 50 -0.55 -12.04 2.20
C THR A 50 -0.14 -10.60 1.89
N GLU A 51 0.70 -9.99 2.70
CA GLU A 51 1.26 -8.65 2.44
C GLU A 51 2.03 -8.61 1.12
N ARG A 52 2.84 -9.62 0.84
CA ARG A 52 3.58 -9.73 -0.41
C ARG A 52 2.63 -9.80 -1.62
N LEU A 53 1.56 -10.58 -1.52
CA LEU A 53 0.54 -10.67 -2.57
C LEU A 53 -0.17 -9.33 -2.78
N ILE A 54 -0.44 -8.59 -1.72
CA ILE A 54 -1.02 -7.24 -1.79
C ILE A 54 -0.07 -6.28 -2.49
N GLN A 55 1.23 -6.28 -2.17
CA GLN A 55 2.23 -5.44 -2.82
C GLN A 55 2.33 -5.74 -4.32
N ASP A 56 2.40 -7.01 -4.70
CA ASP A 56 2.43 -7.42 -6.11
C ASP A 56 1.18 -6.95 -6.86
N SER A 57 0.02 -7.02 -6.23
CA SER A 57 -1.24 -6.56 -6.80
C SER A 57 -1.26 -5.04 -6.98
N LEU A 58 -0.73 -4.29 -6.02
CA LEU A 58 -0.62 -2.83 -6.09
C LEU A 58 0.27 -2.39 -7.25
N GLU A 59 1.41 -3.04 -7.46
CA GLU A 59 2.30 -2.73 -8.57
C GLU A 59 1.60 -2.93 -9.93
N LYS A 60 0.82 -3.98 -10.07
CA LYS A 60 0.01 -4.22 -11.27
C LYS A 60 -1.07 -3.16 -11.46
N MET A 61 -1.71 -2.73 -10.39
CA MET A 61 -2.76 -1.70 -10.43
C MET A 61 -2.21 -0.32 -10.80
N MET A 62 -0.98 0.01 -10.40
CA MET A 62 -0.33 1.28 -10.72
C MET A 62 -0.17 1.50 -12.23
N ASN A 63 -0.13 0.43 -13.03
CA ASN A 63 0.03 0.49 -14.48
C ASN A 63 -1.31 0.62 -15.24
N ILE A 64 -2.46 0.56 -14.56
CA ILE A 64 -3.79 0.57 -15.19
C ILE A 64 -4.31 2.00 -15.36
N GLY A 65 -4.05 2.90 -14.44
CA GLY A 65 -4.56 4.27 -14.44
C GLY A 65 -3.92 5.13 -13.37
N THR A 66 -4.52 6.29 -13.10
CA THR A 66 -4.05 7.17 -12.03
C THR A 66 -4.45 6.60 -10.68
N MET A 67 -3.48 6.46 -9.79
CA MET A 67 -3.70 5.95 -8.43
C MET A 67 -3.30 6.99 -7.39
N LEU A 68 -4.23 7.29 -6.48
CA LEU A 68 -3.96 8.06 -5.27
C LEU A 68 -3.90 7.10 -4.08
N MET A 69 -2.75 7.03 -3.44
CA MET A 69 -2.55 6.15 -2.29
C MET A 69 -2.33 6.94 -1.01
N VAL A 70 -3.02 6.56 0.05
CA VAL A 70 -2.68 6.95 1.42
C VAL A 70 -2.03 5.73 2.08
N ALA A 71 -0.74 5.79 2.29
CA ALA A 71 0.03 4.64 2.75
C ALA A 71 0.79 4.94 4.05
N HIS A 72 0.82 3.96 4.92
CA HIS A 72 1.57 4.00 6.18
C HIS A 72 2.93 3.30 6.06
N ARG A 73 3.15 2.55 4.98
CA ARG A 73 4.40 1.84 4.73
C ARG A 73 5.14 2.47 3.55
N LEU A 74 6.39 2.81 3.80
CA LEU A 74 7.24 3.44 2.78
C LEU A 74 7.48 2.52 1.58
N SER A 75 7.55 1.21 1.79
CA SER A 75 7.70 0.23 0.70
C SER A 75 6.60 0.37 -0.38
N THR A 76 5.40 0.78 0.01
CA THR A 76 4.29 0.98 -0.92
C THR A 76 4.46 2.27 -1.75
N ILE A 77 4.92 3.34 -1.12
CA ILE A 77 5.00 4.67 -1.76
C ILE A 77 6.31 4.96 -2.49
N MET A 78 7.36 4.20 -2.24
CA MET A 78 8.68 4.42 -2.87
C MET A 78 8.63 4.44 -4.41
N HIS A 79 7.72 3.71 -5.00
CA HIS A 79 7.56 3.57 -6.46
C HIS A 79 6.57 4.56 -7.07
N ALA A 80 5.96 5.43 -6.27
CA ALA A 80 5.03 6.43 -6.77
C ALA A 80 5.75 7.47 -7.64
N ASP A 81 5.07 7.95 -8.67
CA ASP A 81 5.60 9.00 -9.54
C ASP A 81 5.72 10.34 -8.81
N LYS A 82 4.86 10.56 -7.82
CA LYS A 82 4.88 11.73 -6.97
C LYS A 82 4.44 11.39 -5.56
N ILE A 83 5.24 11.78 -4.60
CA ILE A 83 4.95 11.63 -3.18
C ILE A 83 4.62 13.01 -2.61
N ILE A 84 3.57 13.08 -1.82
CA ILE A 84 3.14 14.28 -1.11
C ILE A 84 3.19 14.01 0.37
N VAL A 85 3.90 14.84 1.12
CA VAL A 85 3.98 14.77 2.57
C VAL A 85 3.08 15.82 3.18
N LEU A 86 2.10 15.38 3.95
CA LEU A 86 1.14 16.25 4.64
C LEU A 86 1.48 16.39 6.12
N SER A 87 1.33 17.58 6.64
CA SER A 87 1.45 17.86 8.06
C SER A 87 0.47 18.97 8.44
N HIS A 88 -0.37 18.72 9.44
CA HIS A 88 -1.38 19.67 9.93
C HIS A 88 -2.25 20.27 8.79
N GLY A 89 -2.65 19.41 7.85
CA GLY A 89 -3.49 19.82 6.72
C GLY A 89 -2.77 20.58 5.59
N GLN A 90 -1.45 20.69 5.67
CA GLN A 90 -0.64 21.40 4.68
C GLN A 90 0.35 20.47 3.98
N ILE A 91 0.60 20.71 2.71
CA ILE A 91 1.67 20.06 1.96
C ILE A 91 3.01 20.70 2.36
N ILE A 92 3.88 19.93 2.99
CA ILE A 92 5.19 20.40 3.44
C ILE A 92 6.33 19.97 2.53
N GLU A 93 6.17 18.86 1.82
CA GLU A 93 7.13 18.34 0.84
C GLU A 93 6.39 17.64 -0.29
N GLN A 94 6.97 17.65 -1.48
CA GLN A 94 6.47 16.90 -2.63
C GLN A 94 7.61 16.60 -3.61
N GLY A 95 7.55 15.45 -4.26
CA GLY A 95 8.55 15.02 -5.24
C GLY A 95 8.59 13.50 -5.38
N THR A 96 9.60 13.00 -6.06
CA THR A 96 9.88 11.57 -6.13
C THR A 96 10.58 11.09 -4.85
N HIS A 97 10.64 9.78 -4.67
CA HIS A 97 11.37 9.17 -3.56
C HIS A 97 12.83 9.69 -3.49
N SER A 98 13.53 9.69 -4.61
CA SER A 98 14.92 10.15 -4.67
C SER A 98 15.09 11.62 -4.33
N GLU A 99 14.22 12.49 -4.87
CA GLU A 99 14.23 13.92 -4.58
C GLU A 99 13.99 14.21 -3.10
N LEU A 100 13.04 13.53 -2.48
CA LEU A 100 12.73 13.71 -1.07
C LEU A 100 13.84 13.19 -0.15
N LEU A 101 14.53 12.12 -0.53
CA LEU A 101 15.71 11.65 0.21
C LEU A 101 16.87 12.67 0.15
N GLU A 102 17.12 13.26 -1.02
CA GLU A 102 18.13 14.30 -1.18
C GLU A 102 17.82 15.55 -0.37
N ASN A 103 16.55 15.90 -0.27
CA ASN A 103 16.07 17.06 0.48
C ASN A 103 16.29 16.94 1.99
N LYS A 104 16.46 15.72 2.52
CA LYS A 104 16.68 15.41 3.94
C LYS A 104 15.70 16.07 4.91
N GLY A 105 14.43 16.16 4.48
CA GLY A 105 13.35 16.70 5.27
C GLY A 105 12.60 15.64 6.09
N LYS A 106 11.30 15.86 6.29
CA LYS A 106 10.46 14.96 7.08
C LYS A 106 10.32 13.56 6.47
N TYR A 107 10.21 13.46 5.15
CA TYR A 107 10.18 12.18 4.45
C TYR A 107 11.45 11.35 4.69
N TYR A 108 12.60 11.97 4.60
CA TYR A 108 13.90 11.34 4.90
C TYR A 108 13.94 10.79 6.32
N ASN A 109 13.49 11.58 7.30
CA ASN A 109 13.45 11.15 8.69
C ASN A 109 12.51 9.95 8.91
N LEU A 110 11.35 9.94 8.28
CA LEU A 110 10.42 8.81 8.34
C LEU A 110 11.01 7.55 7.70
N TYR A 111 11.65 7.70 6.56
CA TYR A 111 12.31 6.62 5.84
C TYR A 111 13.42 5.97 6.69
N THR A 112 14.30 6.77 7.26
CA THR A 112 15.42 6.28 8.10
C THR A 112 14.93 5.60 9.37
N LEU A 113 13.89 6.12 10.01
CA LEU A 113 13.28 5.52 11.19
C LEU A 113 12.64 4.17 10.89
N GLN A 114 11.90 4.06 9.80
CA GLN A 114 11.26 2.80 9.42
C GLN A 114 12.31 1.75 9.03
N TYR A 115 13.30 2.10 8.25
CA TYR A 115 14.38 1.22 7.84
C TYR A 115 15.17 0.68 9.02
N SER A 116 15.50 1.54 10.00
CA SER A 116 16.18 1.14 11.23
C SER A 116 15.36 0.14 12.05
N LYS A 117 14.05 0.33 12.13
CA LYS A 117 13.15 -0.61 12.83
C LYS A 117 13.07 -1.97 12.15
N GLU A 118 13.09 -2.00 10.83
CA GLU A 118 13.07 -3.25 10.05
C GLU A 118 14.38 -4.02 10.22
N GLN A 119 15.52 -3.34 10.22
CA GLN A 119 16.81 -3.98 10.50
C GLN A 119 16.86 -4.61 11.89
N LEU A 120 16.42 -3.91 12.92
CA LEU A 120 16.38 -4.43 14.30
C LEU A 120 15.48 -5.67 14.44
N LYS A 121 14.41 -5.77 13.66
CA LYS A 121 13.54 -6.96 13.65
C LYS A 121 14.20 -8.16 12.99
N ASN A 122 15.02 -7.93 11.97
CA ASN A 122 15.70 -9.00 11.23
C ASN A 122 16.93 -9.54 11.96
N GLU A 123 17.50 -8.76 12.87
CA GLU A 123 18.64 -9.15 13.70
C GLU A 123 18.22 -9.83 15.02
N ALA A 124 16.98 -9.73 15.38
CA ALA A 124 16.42 -10.39 16.55
C ALA A 124 15.82 -11.76 16.17
#